data_03aef5a2b7be7e798fee712e7564cca1
#
_entry.id   03aef5a2b7be7e798fee712e7564cca1
#
_cell.length_a   1.000
_cell.length_b   1.000
_cell.length_c   1.000
_cell.angle_alpha   90.00
_cell.angle_beta   90.00
_cell.angle_gamma   90.00
#
_symmetry.space_group_name_H-M   'P 1'
#
loop_
_entity.id
_entity.type
_entity.pdbx_description
1 polymer ?
#
loop_
_entity_poly.entity_id
_entity_poly.type
_entity_poly.pdbx_seq_one_letter_code
_entity_poly.pdbx_strand_id
1 'polypeptide(L)'
;MLEDLFVYCIPVVMKFVDNKNGELIISEREIESPHENEIQIEIYSSGINRADLLQKKGHYPPPQGESDIIGLEVSGKVSMIGSSVKDIKIGDFVCAILGGGGYAEFVNVDQRQVLPIPKNINIHDAAALPETILTVYENIFNISEFKKNESILIHGGSSGIGTTAISILKNFIDKIYV
;
A
#
# COMPACT_ATOMS: atom_id res chain seq x y z
N MET A 1 17.10 13.92 36.30
CA MET A 1 16.56 12.81 35.48
C MET A 1 16.70 13.22 34.04
N LEU A 2 17.70 12.70 33.37
CA LEU A 2 17.86 12.83 31.92
C LEU A 2 16.97 11.73 31.35
N GLU A 3 15.79 12.10 30.86
CA GLU A 3 14.96 11.19 30.07
C GLU A 3 15.75 10.84 28.81
N ASP A 4 15.89 9.55 28.59
CA ASP A 4 16.62 8.97 27.46
C ASP A 4 16.08 9.52 26.13
N LEU A 5 16.79 10.48 25.57
CA LEU A 5 16.60 10.91 24.20
C LEU A 5 17.11 9.77 23.29
N PHE A 6 16.26 8.79 23.02
CA PHE A 6 16.49 7.87 21.90
C PHE A 6 16.42 8.68 20.61
N VAL A 7 17.55 9.22 20.18
CA VAL A 7 17.70 9.72 18.82
C VAL A 7 17.67 8.48 17.92
N TYR A 8 16.51 8.18 17.36
CA TYR A 8 16.41 7.25 16.25
C TYR A 8 17.22 7.85 15.10
N CYS A 9 18.41 7.31 14.88
CA CYS A 9 19.22 7.65 13.72
C CYS A 9 18.55 7.02 12.50
N ILE A 10 17.71 7.79 11.80
CA ILE A 10 17.16 7.37 10.51
C ILE A 10 18.34 7.21 9.57
N PRO A 11 18.50 6.07 8.87
CA PRO A 11 19.59 5.92 7.91
C PRO A 11 19.50 7.01 6.85
N VAL A 12 20.63 7.53 6.43
CA VAL A 12 20.69 8.59 5.39
C VAL A 12 20.34 8.03 4.02
N VAL A 13 20.55 6.73 3.81
CA VAL A 13 20.28 6.00 2.56
C VAL A 13 19.40 4.78 2.82
N MET A 14 18.57 4.42 1.84
CA MET A 14 17.75 3.23 1.84
C MET A 14 18.08 2.33 0.65
N LYS A 15 17.85 1.04 0.80
CA LYS A 15 17.85 0.07 -0.30
C LYS A 15 16.48 0.01 -0.94
N PHE A 16 16.48 -0.20 -2.25
CA PHE A 16 15.26 -0.40 -3.02
C PHE A 16 15.50 -1.34 -4.20
N VAL A 17 14.41 -1.87 -4.74
CA VAL A 17 14.42 -2.67 -5.97
C VAL A 17 14.37 -1.73 -7.17
N ASP A 18 15.49 -1.61 -7.84
CA ASP A 18 15.65 -0.80 -9.05
C ASP A 18 15.37 -1.66 -10.30
N ASN A 19 14.71 -1.07 -11.29
CA ASN A 19 14.40 -1.72 -12.56
C ASN A 19 15.30 -1.18 -13.68
N LYS A 20 16.45 -1.79 -13.88
CA LYS A 20 17.38 -1.43 -14.95
C LYS A 20 17.15 -2.28 -16.19
N ASN A 21 16.51 -1.69 -17.20
CA ASN A 21 16.24 -2.34 -18.49
C ASN A 21 15.50 -3.68 -18.38
N GLY A 22 14.56 -3.80 -17.40
CA GLY A 22 13.80 -5.00 -17.15
C GLY A 22 14.48 -6.03 -16.22
N GLU A 23 15.68 -5.75 -15.73
CA GLU A 23 16.35 -6.50 -14.68
C GLU A 23 16.13 -5.83 -13.33
N LEU A 24 15.72 -6.61 -12.33
CA LEU A 24 15.53 -6.12 -10.97
C LEU A 24 16.83 -6.31 -10.18
N ILE A 25 17.38 -5.22 -9.70
CA ILE A 25 18.60 -5.18 -8.88
C ILE A 25 18.35 -4.39 -7.60
N ILE A 26 19.17 -4.62 -6.59
CA ILE A 26 19.18 -3.78 -5.39
C ILE A 26 20.08 -2.58 -5.64
N SER A 27 19.52 -1.38 -5.45
CA SER A 27 20.22 -0.11 -5.51
C SER A 27 20.02 0.65 -4.21
N GLU A 28 20.72 1.76 -4.04
CA GLU A 28 20.61 2.65 -2.88
C GLU A 28 20.30 4.07 -3.34
N ARG A 29 19.49 4.79 -2.54
CA ARG A 29 19.25 6.23 -2.70
C ARG A 29 19.10 6.91 -1.34
N GLU A 30 19.25 8.22 -1.33
CA GLU A 30 18.98 9.01 -0.13
C GLU A 30 17.50 8.93 0.25
N ILE A 31 17.24 8.94 1.56
CA ILE A 31 15.89 9.01 2.11
C ILE A 31 15.45 10.48 2.09
N GLU A 32 14.37 10.75 1.39
CA GLU A 32 13.77 12.08 1.36
C GLU A 32 12.82 12.26 2.55
N SER A 33 12.81 13.46 3.13
CA SER A 33 11.82 13.79 4.16
C SER A 33 10.42 13.89 3.56
N PRO A 34 9.37 13.50 4.31
CA PRO A 34 7.99 13.62 3.83
C PRO A 34 7.58 15.09 3.66
N HIS A 35 6.77 15.38 2.63
CA HIS A 35 6.15 16.68 2.45
C HIS A 35 5.11 16.94 3.55
N GLU A 36 4.54 18.15 3.57
CA GLU A 36 3.67 18.61 4.67
C GLU A 36 2.44 17.70 4.94
N ASN A 37 1.87 17.06 3.92
CA ASN A 37 0.72 16.17 4.03
C ASN A 37 1.08 14.68 4.00
N GLU A 38 2.37 14.35 3.96
CA GLU A 38 2.85 12.98 3.85
C GLU A 38 3.30 12.42 5.18
N ILE A 39 3.28 11.10 5.26
CA ILE A 39 4.01 10.34 6.27
C ILE A 39 5.12 9.54 5.60
N GLN A 40 6.16 9.24 6.36
CA GLN A 40 7.17 8.26 5.97
C GLN A 40 6.88 6.95 6.70
N ILE A 41 6.86 5.86 5.95
CA ILE A 41 6.69 4.50 6.46
C ILE A 41 8.01 3.76 6.34
N GLU A 42 8.52 3.24 7.47
CA GLU A 42 9.51 2.17 7.49
C GLU A 42 8.80 0.87 7.10
N ILE A 43 9.13 0.33 5.92
CA ILE A 43 8.39 -0.79 5.31
C ILE A 43 8.80 -2.10 5.96
N TYR A 44 7.82 -2.88 6.42
CA TYR A 44 8.00 -4.23 6.97
C TYR A 44 7.61 -5.30 5.97
N SER A 45 6.65 -5.02 5.10
CA SER A 45 6.22 -5.91 4.02
C SER A 45 5.60 -5.11 2.88
N SER A 46 5.71 -5.67 1.68
CA SER A 46 5.09 -5.15 0.46
C SER A 46 4.23 -6.22 -0.19
N GLY A 47 3.06 -5.86 -0.67
CA GLY A 47 2.24 -6.74 -1.47
C GLY A 47 2.82 -6.92 -2.87
N ILE A 48 2.45 -8.03 -3.54
CA ILE A 48 2.86 -8.31 -4.92
C ILE A 48 1.61 -8.36 -5.80
N ASN A 49 1.59 -7.50 -6.79
CA ASN A 49 0.45 -7.32 -7.69
C ASN A 49 0.82 -7.54 -9.15
N ARG A 50 -0.17 -7.89 -9.98
CA ARG A 50 0.05 -8.01 -11.42
C ARG A 50 0.53 -6.68 -12.05
N ALA A 51 0.11 -5.56 -11.51
CA ALA A 51 0.51 -4.24 -11.95
C ALA A 51 2.02 -3.99 -11.80
N ASP A 52 2.67 -4.56 -10.80
CA ASP A 52 4.13 -4.46 -10.59
C ASP A 52 4.90 -5.06 -11.78
N LEU A 53 4.36 -6.15 -12.36
CA LEU A 53 4.93 -6.73 -13.58
C LEU A 53 4.78 -5.81 -14.79
N LEU A 54 3.74 -4.99 -14.82
CA LEU A 54 3.54 -3.97 -15.84
C LEU A 54 4.44 -2.76 -15.59
N GLN A 55 4.61 -2.33 -14.33
CA GLN A 55 5.60 -1.32 -13.94
C GLN A 55 7.00 -1.75 -14.40
N LYS A 56 7.39 -2.99 -14.07
CA LYS A 56 8.67 -3.55 -14.52
C LYS A 56 8.88 -3.47 -16.04
N LYS A 57 7.82 -3.63 -16.84
CA LYS A 57 7.86 -3.55 -18.32
C LYS A 57 7.70 -2.13 -18.87
N GLY A 58 7.54 -1.12 -18.00
CA GLY A 58 7.25 0.25 -18.42
C GLY A 58 5.85 0.49 -19.00
N HIS A 59 4.94 -0.47 -18.82
CA HIS A 59 3.56 -0.41 -19.32
C HIS A 59 2.56 0.14 -18.28
N TYR A 60 3.04 0.46 -17.09
CA TYR A 60 2.26 1.06 -16.00
C TYR A 60 3.13 2.10 -15.27
N PRO A 61 3.32 3.28 -15.90
CA PRO A 61 4.12 4.33 -15.28
C PRO A 61 3.43 4.86 -14.02
N PRO A 62 4.19 5.26 -12.99
CA PRO A 62 3.62 5.89 -11.82
C PRO A 62 2.90 7.20 -12.19
N PRO A 63 1.88 7.60 -11.44
CA PRO A 63 1.28 8.93 -11.58
C PRO A 63 2.33 10.02 -11.39
N GLN A 64 2.06 11.20 -11.94
CA GLN A 64 2.97 12.34 -11.80
C GLN A 64 3.14 12.73 -10.32
N GLY A 65 4.38 12.78 -9.86
CA GLY A 65 4.74 13.11 -8.47
C GLY A 65 4.92 11.89 -7.56
N GLU A 66 4.54 10.70 -8.03
CA GLU A 66 4.75 9.45 -7.29
C GLU A 66 6.15 8.85 -7.55
N SER A 67 6.58 7.95 -6.68
CA SER A 67 7.87 7.29 -6.77
C SER A 67 8.01 6.45 -8.04
N ASP A 68 9.18 6.49 -8.65
CA ASP A 68 9.58 5.64 -9.79
C ASP A 68 9.95 4.19 -9.40
N ILE A 69 10.10 3.94 -8.09
CA ILE A 69 10.31 2.59 -7.57
C ILE A 69 9.01 1.79 -7.71
N ILE A 70 9.11 0.54 -8.15
CA ILE A 70 7.94 -0.34 -8.27
C ILE A 70 7.34 -0.72 -6.90
N GLY A 71 6.10 -1.23 -6.90
CA GLY A 71 5.36 -1.68 -5.72
C GLY A 71 4.26 -0.71 -5.31
N LEU A 72 3.04 -1.24 -5.18
CA LEU A 72 1.80 -0.46 -5.07
C LEU A 72 1.14 -0.53 -3.70
N GLU A 73 1.61 -1.36 -2.79
CA GLU A 73 1.07 -1.45 -1.44
C GLU A 73 2.11 -1.92 -0.43
N VAL A 74 1.99 -1.43 0.78
CA VAL A 74 2.92 -1.74 1.87
C VAL A 74 2.20 -1.83 3.21
N SER A 75 2.89 -2.43 4.17
CA SER A 75 2.63 -2.23 5.60
C SER A 75 3.94 -1.94 6.32
N GLY A 76 3.86 -1.18 7.39
CA GLY A 76 5.05 -0.76 8.11
C GLY A 76 4.73 0.12 9.30
N LYS A 77 5.75 0.79 9.79
CA LYS A 77 5.71 1.67 10.93
C LYS A 77 5.98 3.11 10.51
N VAL A 78 5.19 4.04 10.98
CA VAL A 78 5.39 5.47 10.73
C VAL A 78 6.68 5.93 11.40
N SER A 79 7.65 6.38 10.61
CA SER A 79 8.96 6.88 11.05
C SER A 79 9.02 8.40 11.14
N MET A 80 8.34 9.11 10.21
CA MET A 80 8.24 10.56 10.18
C MET A 80 6.85 11.01 9.73
N ILE A 81 6.48 12.25 10.07
CA ILE A 81 5.23 12.88 9.64
C ILE A 81 5.48 14.30 9.17
N GLY A 82 4.79 14.73 8.13
CA GLY A 82 4.76 16.11 7.67
C GLY A 82 3.95 17.01 8.60
N SER A 83 4.17 18.31 8.50
CA SER A 83 3.62 19.31 9.42
C SER A 83 2.10 19.45 9.42
N SER A 84 1.43 19.01 8.35
CA SER A 84 -0.03 19.08 8.18
C SER A 84 -0.73 17.75 8.43
N VAL A 85 0.00 16.69 8.80
CA VAL A 85 -0.54 15.36 9.09
C VAL A 85 -1.36 15.40 10.37
N LYS A 86 -2.56 14.77 10.31
CA LYS A 86 -3.50 14.67 11.43
C LYS A 86 -3.82 13.19 11.68
N ASP A 87 -4.14 12.89 12.94
CA ASP A 87 -4.65 11.57 13.36
C ASP A 87 -3.70 10.36 13.17
N ILE A 88 -2.49 10.58 12.63
CA ILE A 88 -1.42 9.59 12.49
C ILE A 88 -0.21 10.06 13.30
N LYS A 89 0.44 9.13 14.01
CA LYS A 89 1.58 9.44 14.89
C LYS A 89 2.79 8.60 14.51
N ILE A 90 3.98 9.14 14.77
CA ILE A 90 5.22 8.36 14.71
C ILE A 90 5.10 7.15 15.63
N GLY A 91 5.43 5.98 15.08
CA GLY A 91 5.32 4.70 15.76
C GLY A 91 4.03 3.93 15.48
N ASP A 92 3.02 4.53 14.84
CA ASP A 92 1.81 3.82 14.43
C ASP A 92 2.13 2.75 13.39
N PHE A 93 1.43 1.61 13.50
CA PHE A 93 1.48 0.57 12.48
C PHE A 93 0.35 0.76 11.48
N VAL A 94 0.73 0.84 10.20
CA VAL A 94 -0.19 1.21 9.11
C VAL A 94 0.03 0.33 7.89
N CYS A 95 -0.95 0.30 7.00
CA CYS A 95 -0.78 -0.12 5.62
C CYS A 95 -1.20 1.01 4.67
N ALA A 96 -0.72 1.00 3.44
CA ALA A 96 -0.97 2.08 2.50
C ALA A 96 -1.06 1.57 1.06
N ILE A 97 -1.90 2.24 0.27
CA ILE A 97 -1.92 2.14 -1.19
C ILE A 97 -0.95 3.18 -1.77
N LEU A 98 -0.21 2.82 -2.80
CA LEU A 98 0.85 3.64 -3.37
C LEU A 98 0.71 3.78 -4.90
N GLY A 99 1.21 4.88 -5.45
CA GLY A 99 1.45 5.00 -6.88
C GLY A 99 2.77 4.36 -7.34
N GLY A 100 3.66 4.12 -6.39
CA GLY A 100 4.98 3.52 -6.51
C GLY A 100 5.72 3.62 -5.19
N GLY A 101 6.92 3.00 -5.09
CA GLY A 101 7.75 3.10 -3.87
C GLY A 101 7.69 1.90 -2.94
N GLY A 102 6.80 0.93 -3.21
CA GLY A 102 6.57 -0.17 -2.27
C GLY A 102 7.74 -1.14 -2.10
N TYR A 103 8.65 -1.23 -3.07
CA TYR A 103 9.79 -2.15 -3.00
C TYR A 103 11.06 -1.44 -2.54
N ALA A 104 10.97 -0.76 -1.40
CA ALA A 104 12.05 -0.05 -0.73
C ALA A 104 12.00 -0.29 0.79
N GLU A 105 13.00 0.21 1.51
CA GLU A 105 12.99 0.17 2.99
C GLU A 105 12.11 1.28 3.59
N PHE A 106 11.94 2.40 2.88
CA PHE A 106 11.11 3.54 3.29
C PHE A 106 10.32 4.07 2.11
N VAL A 107 9.12 4.61 2.38
CA VAL A 107 8.29 5.31 1.39
C VAL A 107 7.61 6.52 2.04
N ASN A 108 7.55 7.63 1.29
CA ASN A 108 6.71 8.77 1.64
C ASN A 108 5.35 8.60 0.94
N VAL A 109 4.25 8.84 1.65
CA VAL A 109 2.90 8.67 1.13
C VAL A 109 1.94 9.68 1.76
N ASP A 110 1.00 10.21 0.97
CA ASP A 110 -0.04 11.13 1.47
C ASP A 110 -0.88 10.43 2.56
N GLN A 111 -1.13 11.14 3.67
CA GLN A 111 -1.90 10.59 4.80
C GLN A 111 -3.27 10.03 4.41
N ARG A 112 -3.87 10.47 3.29
CA ARG A 112 -5.17 10.01 2.78
C ARG A 112 -5.13 8.62 2.14
N GLN A 113 -3.94 8.11 1.80
CA GLN A 113 -3.71 6.79 1.22
C GLN A 113 -3.38 5.75 2.29
N VAL A 114 -3.36 6.16 3.56
CA VAL A 114 -2.95 5.33 4.69
C VAL A 114 -4.17 4.77 5.42
N LEU A 115 -4.10 3.49 5.76
CA LEU A 115 -5.14 2.76 6.47
C LEU A 115 -4.59 2.17 7.77
N PRO A 116 -5.38 2.20 8.85
CA PRO A 116 -5.01 1.49 10.08
C PRO A 116 -5.05 -0.02 9.85
N ILE A 117 -4.10 -0.75 10.44
CA ILE A 117 -4.10 -2.22 10.38
C ILE A 117 -5.21 -2.76 11.30
N PRO A 118 -6.11 -3.64 10.80
CA PRO A 118 -7.12 -4.27 11.62
C PRO A 118 -6.49 -5.10 12.76
N LYS A 119 -7.11 -5.06 13.95
CA LYS A 119 -6.54 -5.67 15.18
C LYS A 119 -6.17 -7.15 15.07
N ASN A 120 -6.83 -7.90 14.19
CA ASN A 120 -6.64 -9.35 14.03
C ASN A 120 -5.69 -9.72 12.88
N ILE A 121 -5.04 -8.73 12.26
CA ILE A 121 -4.13 -8.95 11.14
C ILE A 121 -2.73 -8.55 11.60
N ASN A 122 -1.76 -9.43 11.36
CA ASN A 122 -0.38 -9.09 11.64
C ASN A 122 0.16 -8.09 10.61
N ILE A 123 1.23 -7.40 10.97
CA ILE A 123 1.77 -6.33 10.14
C ILE A 123 2.23 -6.81 8.76
N HIS A 124 2.76 -8.02 8.65
CA HIS A 124 3.25 -8.55 7.38
C HIS A 124 2.11 -8.90 6.43
N ASP A 125 1.03 -9.50 6.94
CA ASP A 125 -0.15 -9.85 6.13
C ASP A 125 -0.93 -8.58 5.72
N ALA A 126 -0.86 -7.52 6.51
CA ALA A 126 -1.54 -6.26 6.23
C ALA A 126 -1.09 -5.60 4.92
N ALA A 127 0.12 -5.91 4.44
CA ALA A 127 0.62 -5.38 3.17
C ALA A 127 -0.18 -5.85 1.95
N ALA A 128 -0.93 -6.94 2.03
CA ALA A 128 -1.71 -7.49 0.92
C ALA A 128 -3.17 -7.00 0.89
N LEU A 129 -3.55 -6.05 1.74
CA LEU A 129 -4.93 -5.59 1.88
C LEU A 129 -5.27 -4.36 1.02
N PRO A 130 -4.44 -3.30 0.96
CA PRO A 130 -4.84 -2.04 0.38
C PRO A 130 -5.29 -2.15 -1.08
N GLU A 131 -4.48 -2.75 -1.94
CA GLU A 131 -4.74 -2.86 -3.38
C GLU A 131 -6.03 -3.66 -3.65
N THR A 132 -6.18 -4.82 -3.02
CA THR A 132 -7.32 -5.68 -3.28
C THR A 132 -8.62 -5.16 -2.70
N ILE A 133 -8.59 -4.65 -1.47
CA ILE A 133 -9.79 -4.14 -0.79
C ILE A 133 -10.28 -2.85 -1.46
N LEU A 134 -9.38 -1.90 -1.74
CA LEU A 134 -9.77 -0.64 -2.36
C LEU A 134 -10.24 -0.85 -3.80
N THR A 135 -9.60 -1.75 -4.56
CA THR A 135 -10.08 -2.11 -5.90
C THR A 135 -11.49 -2.71 -5.87
N VAL A 136 -11.76 -3.64 -4.95
CA VAL A 136 -13.10 -4.24 -4.80
C VAL A 136 -14.11 -3.18 -4.37
N TYR A 137 -13.77 -2.37 -3.37
CA TYR A 137 -14.65 -1.33 -2.86
C TYR A 137 -15.02 -0.31 -3.94
N GLU A 138 -14.04 0.22 -4.64
CA GLU A 138 -14.25 1.22 -5.67
C GLU A 138 -15.14 0.68 -6.81
N ASN A 139 -14.82 -0.50 -7.33
CA ASN A 139 -15.55 -1.05 -8.47
C ASN A 139 -16.96 -1.51 -8.12
N ILE A 140 -17.16 -2.14 -6.96
CA ILE A 140 -18.46 -2.74 -6.62
C ILE A 140 -19.38 -1.74 -5.93
N PHE A 141 -18.87 -0.97 -4.97
CA PHE A 141 -19.72 -0.12 -4.15
C PHE A 141 -19.82 1.31 -4.68
N ASN A 142 -18.73 1.90 -5.16
CA ASN A 142 -18.74 3.27 -5.65
C ASN A 142 -19.16 3.37 -7.12
N ILE A 143 -18.49 2.63 -8.03
CA ILE A 143 -18.73 2.77 -9.48
C ILE A 143 -20.01 2.07 -9.89
N SER A 144 -20.21 0.81 -9.49
CA SER A 144 -21.41 0.06 -9.90
C SER A 144 -22.63 0.30 -9.00
N GLU A 145 -22.45 1.02 -7.89
CA GLU A 145 -23.52 1.31 -6.91
C GLU A 145 -24.33 0.04 -6.52
N PHE A 146 -23.61 -1.07 -6.35
CA PHE A 146 -24.18 -2.39 -6.11
C PHE A 146 -25.16 -2.41 -4.92
N LYS A 147 -26.29 -3.08 -5.11
CA LYS A 147 -27.38 -3.19 -4.11
C LYS A 147 -27.54 -4.62 -3.60
N LYS A 148 -27.92 -4.74 -2.32
CA LYS A 148 -28.03 -6.02 -1.59
C LYS A 148 -28.94 -7.08 -2.24
N ASN A 149 -29.90 -6.69 -3.06
CA ASN A 149 -30.84 -7.61 -3.74
C ASN A 149 -30.39 -8.03 -5.15
N GLU A 150 -29.21 -7.60 -5.57
CA GLU A 150 -28.64 -7.95 -6.87
C GLU A 150 -27.81 -9.24 -6.79
N SER A 151 -27.45 -9.77 -7.95
CA SER A 151 -26.48 -10.84 -8.10
C SER A 151 -25.25 -10.32 -8.82
N ILE A 152 -24.11 -10.93 -8.57
CA ILE A 152 -22.83 -10.51 -9.16
C ILE A 152 -22.14 -11.69 -9.84
N LEU A 153 -21.53 -11.43 -11.00
CA LEU A 153 -20.61 -12.33 -11.69
C LEU A 153 -19.19 -11.79 -11.54
N ILE A 154 -18.28 -12.59 -11.00
CA ILE A 154 -16.89 -12.25 -10.78
C ILE A 154 -16.03 -13.05 -11.74
N HIS A 155 -15.47 -12.39 -12.76
CA HIS A 155 -14.48 -13.01 -13.63
C HIS A 155 -13.13 -13.16 -12.90
N GLY A 156 -12.55 -14.38 -12.93
CA GLY A 156 -11.28 -14.66 -12.27
C GLY A 156 -11.38 -14.73 -10.74
N GLY A 157 -12.39 -15.39 -10.24
CA GLY A 157 -12.66 -15.53 -8.80
C GLY A 157 -11.53 -16.15 -7.96
N SER A 158 -10.56 -16.82 -8.58
CA SER A 158 -9.34 -17.33 -7.90
C SER A 158 -8.20 -16.32 -7.79
N SER A 159 -8.32 -15.12 -8.40
CA SER A 159 -7.34 -14.05 -8.25
C SER A 159 -7.42 -13.39 -6.86
N GLY A 160 -6.39 -12.62 -6.48
CA GLY A 160 -6.42 -11.83 -5.24
C GLY A 160 -7.63 -10.91 -5.16
N ILE A 161 -7.96 -10.19 -6.23
CA ILE A 161 -9.18 -9.36 -6.33
C ILE A 161 -10.44 -10.22 -6.21
N GLY A 162 -10.51 -11.35 -6.95
CA GLY A 162 -11.68 -12.22 -6.97
C GLY A 162 -11.96 -12.84 -5.60
N THR A 163 -10.97 -13.39 -4.94
CA THR A 163 -11.10 -13.98 -3.59
C THR A 163 -11.48 -12.95 -2.54
N THR A 164 -10.92 -11.74 -2.63
CA THR A 164 -11.27 -10.61 -1.77
C THR A 164 -12.72 -10.19 -2.00
N ALA A 165 -13.13 -10.03 -3.26
CA ALA A 165 -14.53 -9.69 -3.62
C ALA A 165 -15.53 -10.72 -3.07
N ILE A 166 -15.27 -12.02 -3.27
CA ILE A 166 -16.11 -13.10 -2.74
C ILE A 166 -16.16 -13.03 -1.21
N SER A 167 -15.02 -12.83 -0.55
CA SER A 167 -14.94 -12.78 0.91
C SER A 167 -15.71 -11.61 1.51
N ILE A 168 -15.73 -10.46 0.84
CA ILE A 168 -16.51 -9.30 1.25
C ILE A 168 -18.00 -9.55 0.97
N LEU A 169 -18.34 -9.88 -0.27
CA LEU A 169 -19.71 -9.93 -0.75
C LEU A 169 -20.56 -11.04 -0.12
N LYS A 170 -19.97 -12.18 0.26
CA LYS A 170 -20.69 -13.28 0.93
C LYS A 170 -21.42 -12.85 2.21
N ASN A 171 -21.04 -11.71 2.79
CA ASN A 171 -21.70 -11.15 3.97
C ASN A 171 -22.88 -10.23 3.61
N PHE A 172 -23.08 -9.93 2.33
CA PHE A 172 -24.08 -8.98 1.85
C PHE A 172 -25.12 -9.62 0.92
N ILE A 173 -24.74 -10.68 0.18
CA ILE A 173 -25.59 -11.30 -0.86
C ILE A 173 -25.41 -12.82 -0.92
N ASP A 174 -26.47 -13.49 -1.40
CA ASP A 174 -26.52 -14.96 -1.54
C ASP A 174 -26.10 -15.45 -2.94
N LYS A 175 -26.13 -14.57 -3.95
CA LYS A 175 -25.93 -14.96 -5.35
C LYS A 175 -24.64 -14.35 -5.92
N ILE A 176 -23.54 -15.08 -5.74
CA ILE A 176 -22.24 -14.78 -6.33
C ILE A 176 -21.94 -15.88 -7.34
N TYR A 177 -21.71 -15.51 -8.59
CA TYR A 177 -21.28 -16.39 -9.67
C TYR A 177 -19.79 -16.14 -9.96
N VAL A 178 -19.04 -17.21 -10.30
CA VAL A 178 -17.60 -17.16 -10.54
C VAL A 178 -17.25 -17.88 -11.84
#